data_9aeb010292bd0e1bdd83ca8e59ce6f94
#
_entry.id   9aeb010292bd0e1bdd83ca8e59ce6f94
#
_cell.length_a   1.000
_cell.length_b   1.000
_cell.length_c   1.000
_cell.angle_alpha   90.00
_cell.angle_beta   90.00
_cell.angle_gamma   90.00
#
_symmetry.space_group_name_H-M   'P 1'
#
loop_
_entity.id
_entity.type
_entity.pdbx_description
1 polymer ?
#
loop_
_entity_poly.entity_id
_entity_poly.type
_entity_poly.pdbx_seq_one_letter_code
_entity_poly.pdbx_strand_id
1 'polypeptide(L)' 'MHRYGVSEVEKLLQLPRSTIRSLDKAGFVTPSRGPRNTLLFSFQDLVVLRRARALIAAKV' A
#
# COMPACT_ATOMS: atom_id res chain seq x y z
N MET A 1 -11.10 12.83 6.14
CA MET A 1 -10.13 11.73 6.36
C MET A 1 -8.98 11.85 5.39
N HIS A 2 -7.78 11.69 5.89
CA HIS A 2 -6.60 11.79 5.03
C HIS A 2 -6.40 10.50 4.26
N ARG A 3 -6.10 10.62 2.98
CA ARG A 3 -5.80 9.48 2.12
C ARG A 3 -4.39 9.63 1.56
N TYR A 4 -3.74 8.52 1.33
CA TYR A 4 -2.34 8.48 0.96
C TYR A 4 -2.21 7.98 -0.47
N GLY A 5 -1.43 8.71 -1.28
CA GLY A 5 -1.12 8.27 -2.64
C GLY A 5 -0.06 7.18 -2.65
N VAL A 6 0.10 6.52 -3.79
CA VAL A 6 1.11 5.46 -3.92
C VAL A 6 2.51 5.98 -3.60
N SER A 7 2.85 7.16 -4.08
CA SER A 7 4.17 7.74 -3.82
C SER A 7 4.43 7.94 -2.34
N GLU A 8 3.41 8.41 -1.60
CA GLU A 8 3.52 8.59 -0.16
C GLU A 8 3.71 7.25 0.54
N VAL A 9 2.93 6.25 0.14
CA VAL A 9 3.01 4.91 0.74
C VAL A 9 4.38 4.30 0.50
N GLU A 10 4.93 4.46 -0.70
CA GLU A 10 6.27 3.97 -1.00
C GLU A 10 7.30 4.55 -0.04
N LYS A 11 7.21 5.85 0.21
CA LYS A 11 8.17 6.54 1.09
C LYS A 11 7.96 6.17 2.54
N LEU A 12 6.71 6.17 2.98
CA LEU A 12 6.39 5.91 4.38
C LEU A 12 6.74 4.49 4.80
N LEU A 13 6.47 3.52 3.95
CA LEU A 13 6.65 2.12 4.28
C LEU A 13 7.90 1.52 3.65
N GLN A 14 8.59 2.28 2.82
CA GLN A 14 9.79 1.80 2.10
C GLN A 14 9.49 0.53 1.31
N LEU A 15 8.35 0.54 0.60
CA LEU A 15 7.95 -0.55 -0.25
C LEU A 15 8.01 -0.13 -1.72
N PRO A 16 8.50 -1.00 -2.60
CA PRO A 16 8.46 -0.69 -4.03
C PRO A 16 7.02 -0.71 -4.54
N ARG A 17 6.76 0.10 -5.56
CA ARG A 17 5.42 0.22 -6.13
C ARG A 17 4.88 -1.12 -6.61
N SER A 18 5.74 -1.96 -7.18
CA SER A 18 5.34 -3.27 -7.66
C SER A 18 4.79 -4.14 -6.53
N THR A 19 5.42 -4.08 -5.36
CA THR A 19 4.94 -4.84 -4.20
C THR A 19 3.58 -4.33 -3.74
N ILE A 20 3.40 -3.00 -3.70
CA ILE A 20 2.14 -2.40 -3.32
C ILE A 20 1.03 -2.85 -4.27
N ARG A 21 1.29 -2.84 -5.57
CA ARG A 21 0.31 -3.25 -6.57
C ARG A 21 0.00 -4.75 -6.48
N SER A 22 1.01 -5.55 -6.18
CA SER A 22 0.80 -6.99 -6.00
C SER A 22 -0.11 -7.27 -4.81
N LEU A 23 0.08 -6.55 -3.71
CA LEU A 23 -0.76 -6.71 -2.53
C LEU A 23 -2.20 -6.25 -2.80
N ASP A 24 -2.36 -5.20 -3.58
CA ASP A 24 -3.68 -4.75 -4.01
C ASP A 24 -4.36 -5.82 -4.86
N LYS A 25 -3.65 -6.38 -5.82
CA LYS A 25 -4.18 -7.44 -6.69
C LYS A 25 -4.56 -8.68 -5.90
N ALA A 26 -3.78 -8.99 -4.87
CA ALA A 26 -4.05 -10.17 -4.04
C ALA A 26 -5.24 -9.96 -3.08
N GLY A 27 -5.74 -8.73 -2.98
CA GLY A 27 -6.90 -8.45 -2.14
C GLY A 27 -6.58 -8.14 -0.69
N PHE A 28 -5.31 -7.91 -0.36
CA PHE A 28 -4.93 -7.55 1.01
C PHE A 28 -5.35 -6.14 1.38
N VAL A 29 -5.47 -5.25 0.39
CA VAL A 29 -5.90 -3.88 0.61
C VAL A 29 -6.96 -3.53 -0.43
N THR A 30 -7.79 -2.53 -0.11
CA THR A 30 -8.86 -2.08 -1.01
C THR A 30 -8.77 -0.57 -1.18
N PRO A 31 -7.73 -0.08 -1.87
CA PRO A 31 -7.57 1.36 -2.04
C PRO A 31 -8.69 1.93 -2.92
N SER A 32 -9.01 3.20 -2.68
CA SER A 32 -9.93 3.94 -3.52
C SER A 32 -9.20 4.42 -4.76
N ARG A 33 -9.96 4.76 -5.80
CA ARG A 33 -9.37 5.35 -6.98
C ARG A 33 -9.74 6.82 -7.06
N GLY A 34 -8.72 7.65 -7.23
CA GLY A 34 -8.89 9.08 -7.38
C GLY A 34 -8.87 9.48 -8.84
N PRO A 35 -8.72 10.79 -9.11
CA PRO A 35 -8.61 11.29 -10.47
C PRO A 35 -7.47 10.59 -11.23
N ARG A 36 -7.66 10.38 -12.51
CA ARG A 36 -6.67 9.73 -13.37
C ARG A 36 -6.32 8.32 -12.91
N ASN A 37 -7.28 7.65 -12.25
CA ASN A 37 -7.10 6.28 -11.82
C ASN A 37 -5.98 6.13 -10.77
N THR A 38 -5.71 7.18 -10.02
CA THR A 38 -4.70 7.16 -8.96
C THR A 38 -5.19 6.34 -7.77
N LEU A 39 -4.34 5.52 -7.21
CA LEU A 39 -4.68 4.74 -6.03
C LEU A 39 -4.56 5.61 -4.78
N LEU A 40 -5.58 5.56 -3.93
CA LEU A 40 -5.61 6.29 -2.67
C LEU A 40 -5.81 5.31 -1.53
N PHE A 41 -4.88 5.29 -0.60
CA PHE A 41 -4.88 4.33 0.50
C PHE A 41 -5.37 4.98 1.79
N SER A 42 -6.16 4.25 2.56
CA SER A 42 -6.60 4.70 3.87
C SER A 42 -5.56 4.32 4.91
N PHE A 43 -5.74 4.84 6.14
CA PHE A 43 -4.85 4.47 7.24
C PHE A 43 -4.88 2.96 7.51
N GLN A 44 -6.04 2.34 7.40
CA GLN A 44 -6.16 0.89 7.58
C GLN A 44 -5.34 0.14 6.53
N ASP A 45 -5.35 0.62 5.30
CA ASP A 45 -4.56 0.02 4.24
C ASP A 45 -3.08 0.10 4.57
N LEU A 46 -2.64 1.23 5.15
CA LEU A 46 -1.26 1.40 5.56
C LEU A 46 -0.86 0.38 6.62
N VAL A 47 -1.75 0.12 7.58
CA VAL A 47 -1.49 -0.86 8.63
C VAL A 47 -1.31 -2.25 8.03
N VAL A 48 -2.16 -2.62 7.08
CA VAL A 48 -2.05 -3.92 6.40
C VAL A 48 -0.75 -4.01 5.61
N LEU A 49 -0.42 -2.97 4.87
CA LEU A 49 0.80 -2.95 4.07
C LEU A 49 2.04 -3.02 4.96
N ARG A 50 2.02 -2.35 6.10
CA ARG A 50 3.12 -2.38 7.04
C ARG A 50 3.33 -3.80 7.58
N ARG A 51 2.25 -4.49 7.90
CA ARG A 51 2.33 -5.87 8.36
C ARG A 51 2.88 -6.79 7.27
N ALA A 52 2.41 -6.60 6.06
CA ALA A 52 2.90 -7.39 4.93
C ALA A 52 4.39 -7.17 4.72
N ARG A 53 4.86 -5.93 4.84
CA ARG A 53 6.27 -5.61 4.71
C ARG A 53 7.10 -6.35 5.76
N ALA A 54 6.62 -6.35 7.01
CA ALA A 54 7.32 -7.04 8.08
C ALA A 54 7.42 -8.54 7.81
N LEU A 55 6.36 -9.14 7.29
CA LEU A 55 6.36 -10.57 6.95
C LEU A 55 7.32 -10.87 5.82
N ILE A 56 7.35 -10.02 4.80
CA ILE A 56 8.26 -10.19 3.68
C ILE A 56 9.70 -10.07 4.16
N ALA A 57 9.98 -9.08 5.00
CA ALA A 57 11.32 -8.88 5.54
C ALA A 57 11.76 -10.05 6.42
N ALA A 58 10.84 -10.63 7.17
CA ALA A 58 11.15 -11.75 8.06
C ALA A 58 11.47 -13.04 7.30
N LYS A 59 11.07 -13.12 6.05
CA LYS A 59 11.28 -14.30 5.23
C LYS A 59 12.65 -14.39 4.60
N VAL A 60 13.40 -13.34 4.66
CA VAL A 60 14.72 -13.29 4.01
C VAL A 60 15.75 -14.11 4.75
#